data_fa3b8849d93cf66ad9f2cbabaa12aa67
#
_entry.id   fa3b8849d93cf66ad9f2cbabaa12aa67
#
_cell.length_a   1.000
_cell.length_b   1.000
_cell.length_c   1.000
_cell.angle_alpha   90.00
_cell.angle_beta   90.00
_cell.angle_gamma   90.00
#
_symmetry.space_group_name_H-M   'P 1'
#
loop_
_entity.id
_entity.type
_entity.pdbx_description
1 polymer ?
#
loop_
_entity_poly.entity_id
_entity_poly.type
_entity_poly.pdbx_seq_one_letter_code
_entity_poly.pdbx_strand_id
1 'polypeptide(L)'
;EDRQQLALEFGATAIVAERGEEGIAKVREILGGGADTALECVGTAAAVDQGLGVLHNGGRLGFVGVPHYKNRALGSTFAQNISVAGGAASVTTYDKQFLLKAVLDGDINPGRVFTHSYSLEEIDQAYKDMDERKTIKAMIVIE
;
A
#
# COMPACT_ATOMS: atom_id res chain seq x y z
N GLU A 1 -1.85 9.85 12.03
CA GLU A 1 -1.19 11.13 11.67
C GLU A 1 0.19 10.86 11.08
N ASP A 2 1.09 10.19 11.78
CA ASP A 2 2.48 9.95 11.35
C ASP A 2 2.61 9.21 10.01
N ARG A 3 1.76 8.20 9.76
CA ARG A 3 1.76 7.45 8.48
C ARG A 3 1.30 8.31 7.31
N GLN A 4 0.38 9.23 7.54
CA GLN A 4 -0.11 10.17 6.52
C GLN A 4 0.98 11.19 6.20
N GLN A 5 1.65 11.71 7.22
CA GLN A 5 2.79 12.62 7.05
C GLN A 5 3.90 11.94 6.27
N LEU A 6 4.27 10.71 6.63
CA LEU A 6 5.28 9.94 5.90
C LEU A 6 4.89 9.69 4.43
N ALA A 7 3.60 9.46 4.14
CA ALA A 7 3.14 9.30 2.77
C ALA A 7 3.35 10.58 1.93
N LEU A 8 3.09 11.76 2.51
CA LEU A 8 3.38 13.05 1.85
C LEU A 8 4.89 13.22 1.61
N GLU A 9 5.71 12.84 2.57
CA GLU A 9 7.18 12.89 2.44
C GLU A 9 7.72 11.90 1.39
N PHE A 10 6.99 10.81 1.11
CA PHE A 10 7.26 9.90 0.00
C PHE A 10 6.69 10.37 -1.34
N GLY A 11 6.09 11.54 -1.39
CA GLY A 11 5.64 12.16 -2.62
C GLY A 11 4.14 12.03 -2.91
N ALA A 12 3.33 11.57 -1.95
CA ALA A 12 1.88 11.66 -2.10
C ALA A 12 1.45 13.13 -2.19
N THR A 13 0.57 13.44 -3.13
CA THR A 13 0.08 14.82 -3.36
C THR A 13 -1.18 15.14 -2.55
N ALA A 14 -1.90 14.11 -2.09
CA ALA A 14 -3.07 14.25 -1.26
C ALA A 14 -3.22 13.04 -0.32
N ILE A 15 -3.91 13.23 0.79
CA ILE A 15 -4.30 12.20 1.74
C ILE A 15 -5.83 12.17 1.85
N VAL A 16 -6.40 10.97 1.74
CA VAL A 16 -7.82 10.72 2.03
C VAL A 16 -7.88 9.76 3.21
N ALA A 17 -8.35 10.24 4.35
CA ALA A 17 -8.44 9.46 5.58
C ALA A 17 -9.74 8.64 5.66
N GLU A 18 -10.75 9.09 4.97
CA GLU A 18 -12.07 8.49 4.91
C GLU A 18 -12.02 7.09 4.26
N ARG A 19 -12.98 6.24 4.59
CA ARG A 19 -13.08 4.86 4.12
C ARG A 19 -14.42 4.62 3.42
N GLY A 20 -14.49 3.54 2.62
CA GLY A 20 -15.71 3.14 1.92
C GLY A 20 -16.15 4.21 0.92
N GLU A 21 -17.47 4.39 0.79
CA GLU A 21 -18.07 5.29 -0.21
C GLU A 21 -17.63 6.74 -0.06
N GLU A 22 -17.46 7.24 1.16
CA GLU A 22 -16.98 8.60 1.40
C GLU A 22 -15.55 8.80 0.89
N GLY A 23 -14.66 7.84 1.18
CA GLY A 23 -13.29 7.86 0.68
C GLY A 23 -13.22 7.75 -0.84
N ILE A 24 -14.05 6.90 -1.44
CA ILE A 24 -14.18 6.76 -2.90
C ILE A 24 -14.61 8.08 -3.53
N ALA A 25 -15.68 8.69 -3.01
CA ALA A 25 -16.19 9.95 -3.52
C ALA A 25 -15.13 11.06 -3.48
N LYS A 26 -14.42 11.16 -2.38
CA LYS A 26 -13.38 12.19 -2.18
C LYS A 26 -12.18 12.01 -3.11
N VAL A 27 -11.72 10.77 -3.32
CA VAL A 27 -10.66 10.48 -4.30
C VAL A 27 -11.11 10.84 -5.72
N ARG A 28 -12.34 10.48 -6.09
CA ARG A 28 -12.89 10.80 -7.42
C ARG A 28 -13.07 12.29 -7.64
N GLU A 29 -13.43 13.04 -6.60
CA GLU A 29 -13.51 14.50 -6.63
C GLU A 29 -12.13 15.13 -6.86
N ILE A 30 -11.11 14.72 -6.07
CA ILE A 30 -9.73 15.21 -6.20
C ILE A 30 -9.17 14.97 -7.62
N LEU A 31 -9.46 13.80 -8.19
CA LEU A 31 -8.93 13.38 -9.49
C LEU A 31 -9.84 13.73 -10.69
N GLY A 32 -10.98 14.40 -10.45
CA GLY A 32 -11.88 14.82 -11.53
C GLY A 32 -12.55 13.66 -12.27
N GLY A 33 -12.80 12.51 -11.61
CA GLY A 33 -13.51 11.38 -12.21
C GLY A 33 -13.05 10.00 -11.78
N GLY A 34 -11.86 9.89 -11.29
CA GLY A 34 -11.30 8.65 -10.77
C GLY A 34 -9.83 8.45 -11.15
N ALA A 35 -9.22 7.43 -10.58
CA ALA A 35 -7.81 7.09 -10.79
C ALA A 35 -7.60 6.22 -12.03
N ASP A 36 -6.49 6.40 -12.73
CA ASP A 36 -6.01 5.48 -13.77
C ASP A 36 -5.56 4.14 -13.18
N THR A 37 -4.93 4.20 -12.02
CA THR A 37 -4.39 3.01 -11.33
C THR A 37 -4.60 3.13 -9.83
N ALA A 38 -4.99 2.01 -9.21
CA ALA A 38 -5.02 1.85 -7.77
C ALA A 38 -4.15 0.66 -7.36
N LEU A 39 -3.38 0.79 -6.28
CA LEU A 39 -2.61 -0.29 -5.67
C LEU A 39 -3.26 -0.68 -4.34
N GLU A 40 -3.79 -1.88 -4.27
CA GLU A 40 -4.37 -2.45 -3.06
C GLU A 40 -3.25 -3.11 -2.24
N CYS A 41 -2.98 -2.61 -1.03
CA CYS A 41 -1.84 -3.01 -0.20
C CYS A 41 -2.25 -3.61 1.16
N VAL A 42 -3.53 -3.92 1.37
CA VAL A 42 -4.07 -4.39 2.66
C VAL A 42 -4.49 -5.85 2.62
N GLY A 43 -5.12 -6.29 1.53
CA GLY A 43 -5.60 -7.66 1.34
C GLY A 43 -6.99 -7.93 1.92
N THR A 44 -7.78 -6.91 2.27
CA THR A 44 -9.17 -7.09 2.74
C THR A 44 -10.18 -6.84 1.62
N ALA A 45 -11.37 -7.45 1.74
CA ALA A 45 -12.44 -7.22 0.78
C ALA A 45 -12.81 -5.73 0.68
N ALA A 46 -12.89 -5.03 1.81
CA ALA A 46 -13.21 -3.60 1.84
C ALA A 46 -12.14 -2.74 1.14
N ALA A 47 -10.85 -3.10 1.28
CA ALA A 47 -9.78 -2.40 0.58
C ALA A 47 -9.83 -2.61 -0.93
N VAL A 48 -10.18 -3.82 -1.38
CA VAL A 48 -10.42 -4.11 -2.80
C VAL A 48 -11.62 -3.34 -3.34
N ASP A 49 -12.73 -3.27 -2.57
CA ASP A 49 -13.91 -2.46 -2.95
C ASP A 49 -13.54 -0.99 -3.13
N GLN A 50 -12.81 -0.45 -2.18
CA GLN A 50 -12.34 0.92 -2.26
C GLN A 50 -11.39 1.12 -3.44
N GLY A 51 -10.44 0.19 -3.66
CA GLY A 51 -9.53 0.22 -4.79
C GLY A 51 -10.23 0.19 -6.15
N LEU A 52 -11.25 -0.63 -6.30
CA LEU A 52 -12.09 -0.67 -7.52
C LEU A 52 -12.95 0.60 -7.65
N GLY A 53 -13.54 1.05 -6.56
CA GLY A 53 -14.45 2.21 -6.54
C GLY A 53 -13.78 3.52 -6.92
N VAL A 54 -12.49 3.70 -6.63
CA VAL A 54 -11.75 4.92 -6.99
C VAL A 54 -11.33 4.97 -8.46
N LEU A 55 -11.35 3.84 -9.19
CA LEU A 55 -10.94 3.79 -10.58
C LEU A 55 -11.99 4.41 -11.52
N HIS A 56 -11.54 5.08 -12.56
CA HIS A 56 -12.39 5.36 -13.71
C HIS A 56 -12.55 4.11 -14.60
N ASN A 57 -13.47 4.17 -15.59
CA ASN A 57 -13.62 3.10 -16.56
C ASN A 57 -12.34 2.94 -17.39
N GLY A 58 -11.87 1.72 -17.56
CA GLY A 58 -10.61 1.41 -18.23
C GLY A 58 -9.38 1.45 -17.30
N GLY A 59 -9.58 1.74 -16.02
CA GLY A 59 -8.51 1.79 -15.02
C GLY A 59 -7.91 0.43 -14.68
N ARG A 60 -6.91 0.45 -13.81
CA ARG A 60 -6.16 -0.76 -13.41
C ARG A 60 -6.08 -0.91 -11.89
N LEU A 61 -6.44 -2.09 -11.38
CA LEU A 61 -6.19 -2.47 -9.99
C LEU A 61 -4.97 -3.39 -9.90
N GLY A 62 -3.97 -2.98 -9.14
CA GLY A 62 -2.81 -3.81 -8.79
C GLY A 62 -2.96 -4.36 -7.37
N PHE A 63 -2.83 -5.70 -7.19
CA PHE A 63 -2.78 -6.33 -5.88
C PHE A 63 -1.34 -6.40 -5.37
N VAL A 64 -1.08 -5.75 -4.23
CA VAL A 64 0.16 -5.84 -3.45
C VAL A 64 -0.12 -6.53 -2.12
N GLY A 65 -1.31 -6.30 -1.54
CA GLY A 65 -1.79 -6.97 -0.33
C GLY A 65 -2.10 -8.44 -0.57
N VAL A 66 -1.73 -9.30 0.39
CA VAL A 66 -2.09 -10.73 0.34
C VAL A 66 -3.59 -10.87 0.64
N PRO A 67 -4.37 -11.53 -0.25
CA PRO A 67 -5.80 -11.64 -0.05
C PRO A 67 -6.16 -12.47 1.20
N HIS A 68 -6.90 -11.87 2.12
CA HIS A 68 -7.46 -12.50 3.32
C HIS A 68 -8.98 -12.71 3.23
N TYR A 69 -9.53 -12.78 2.03
CA TYR A 69 -10.97 -12.98 1.77
C TYR A 69 -11.18 -14.17 0.84
N LYS A 70 -12.36 -14.79 0.97
CA LYS A 70 -12.78 -15.91 0.10
C LYS A 70 -13.71 -15.38 -1.00
N ASN A 71 -13.49 -15.86 -2.23
CA ASN A 71 -14.39 -15.71 -3.38
C ASN A 71 -14.98 -14.30 -3.57
N ARG A 72 -14.29 -13.46 -4.33
CA ARG A 72 -14.80 -12.17 -4.74
C ARG A 72 -15.24 -12.22 -6.22
N ALA A 73 -16.49 -11.87 -6.48
CA ALA A 73 -16.96 -11.70 -7.83
C ALA A 73 -16.39 -10.41 -8.44
N LEU A 74 -15.68 -10.52 -9.56
CA LEU A 74 -15.16 -9.39 -10.31
C LEU A 74 -16.07 -8.94 -11.45
N GLY A 75 -17.37 -9.28 -11.38
CA GLY A 75 -18.33 -9.01 -12.46
C GLY A 75 -18.45 -7.53 -12.85
N SER A 76 -18.33 -6.63 -11.88
CA SER A 76 -18.34 -5.18 -12.14
C SER A 76 -17.13 -4.71 -12.96
N THR A 77 -15.99 -5.39 -12.86
CA THR A 77 -14.78 -5.02 -13.59
C THR A 77 -14.94 -5.18 -15.10
N PHE A 78 -15.73 -6.18 -15.53
CA PHE A 78 -16.00 -6.39 -16.94
C PHE A 78 -16.79 -5.21 -17.55
N ALA A 79 -17.86 -4.78 -16.89
CA ALA A 79 -18.69 -3.67 -17.38
C ALA A 79 -17.94 -2.32 -17.42
N GLN A 80 -16.97 -2.15 -16.56
CA GLN A 80 -16.14 -0.94 -16.46
C GLN A 80 -14.81 -1.05 -17.22
N ASN A 81 -14.54 -2.19 -17.87
CA ASN A 81 -13.28 -2.49 -18.56
C ASN A 81 -12.04 -2.31 -17.66
N ILE A 82 -12.15 -2.69 -16.37
CA ILE A 82 -11.05 -2.59 -15.41
C ILE A 82 -10.12 -3.80 -15.54
N SER A 83 -8.83 -3.53 -15.67
CA SER A 83 -7.78 -4.55 -15.59
C SER A 83 -7.44 -4.85 -14.13
N VAL A 84 -7.25 -6.13 -13.82
CA VAL A 84 -6.83 -6.57 -12.48
C VAL A 84 -5.57 -7.42 -12.61
N ALA A 85 -4.53 -7.09 -11.87
CA ALA A 85 -3.27 -7.82 -11.89
C ALA A 85 -2.64 -7.84 -10.50
N GLY A 86 -1.83 -8.85 -10.24
CA GLY A 86 -1.09 -8.98 -8.99
C GLY A 86 -0.69 -10.41 -8.70
N GLY A 87 -0.03 -10.61 -7.60
CA GLY A 87 0.47 -11.91 -7.15
C GLY A 87 1.69 -11.77 -6.25
N ALA A 88 2.24 -12.89 -5.84
CA ALA A 88 3.50 -12.90 -5.09
C ALA A 88 4.61 -12.27 -5.94
N ALA A 89 5.37 -11.36 -5.34
CA ALA A 89 6.49 -10.73 -6.02
C ALA A 89 7.52 -11.77 -6.47
N SER A 90 7.76 -11.85 -7.77
CA SER A 90 8.85 -12.61 -8.34
C SER A 90 10.10 -11.72 -8.35
N VAL A 91 10.86 -11.74 -7.25
CA VAL A 91 12.06 -10.91 -7.14
C VAL A 91 13.22 -11.59 -7.87
N THR A 92 13.49 -11.15 -9.08
CA THR A 92 14.63 -11.62 -9.87
C THR A 92 15.93 -10.96 -9.38
N THR A 93 17.08 -11.50 -9.81
CA THR A 93 18.38 -10.87 -9.55
C THR A 93 18.45 -9.46 -10.15
N TYR A 94 17.84 -9.26 -11.32
CA TYR A 94 17.75 -7.97 -11.97
C TYR A 94 16.98 -6.96 -11.11
N ASP A 95 15.79 -7.34 -10.62
CA ASP A 95 14.98 -6.46 -9.78
C ASP A 95 15.72 -6.06 -8.49
N LYS A 96 16.43 -7.01 -7.87
CA LYS A 96 17.23 -6.73 -6.66
C LYS A 96 18.34 -5.72 -6.93
N GLN A 97 19.07 -5.89 -8.05
CA GLN A 97 20.14 -4.97 -8.43
C GLN A 97 19.61 -3.57 -8.74
N PHE A 98 18.49 -3.49 -9.48
CA PHE A 98 17.85 -2.25 -9.83
C PHE A 98 17.36 -1.49 -8.57
N LEU A 99 16.66 -2.19 -7.68
CA LEU A 99 16.16 -1.59 -6.44
C LEU A 99 17.30 -1.18 -5.49
N LEU A 100 18.33 -2.02 -5.36
CA LEU A 100 19.51 -1.68 -4.56
C LEU A 100 20.21 -0.44 -5.11
N LYS A 101 20.37 -0.35 -6.43
CA LYS A 101 20.94 0.83 -7.07
C LYS A 101 20.12 2.08 -6.76
N ALA A 102 18.80 2.03 -6.89
CA ALA A 102 17.91 3.16 -6.60
C ALA A 102 18.03 3.64 -5.13
N VAL A 103 18.23 2.70 -4.19
CA VAL A 103 18.51 3.06 -2.78
C VAL A 103 19.88 3.72 -2.62
N LEU A 104 20.92 3.17 -3.25
CA LEU A 104 22.29 3.69 -3.14
C LEU A 104 22.45 5.06 -3.82
N ASP A 105 21.73 5.28 -4.92
CA ASP A 105 21.71 6.56 -5.64
C ASP A 105 20.87 7.62 -4.91
N GLY A 106 20.06 7.21 -3.91
CA GLY A 106 19.18 8.11 -3.17
C GLY A 106 17.86 8.42 -3.87
N ASP A 107 17.53 7.71 -4.95
CA ASP A 107 16.26 7.88 -5.68
C ASP A 107 15.06 7.44 -4.82
N ILE A 108 15.26 6.46 -3.97
CA ILE A 108 14.27 5.97 -2.98
C ILE A 108 14.92 5.79 -1.62
N ASN A 109 14.17 6.06 -0.54
CA ASN A 109 14.62 5.82 0.83
C ASN A 109 13.59 4.99 1.62
N PRO A 110 13.49 3.67 1.38
CA PRO A 110 12.52 2.81 2.06
C PRO A 110 12.83 2.64 3.55
N GLY A 111 14.05 2.93 3.99
CA GLY A 111 14.45 2.84 5.39
C GLY A 111 13.69 3.76 6.35
N ARG A 112 13.10 4.84 5.85
CA ARG A 112 12.30 5.78 6.64
C ARG A 112 11.05 5.16 7.29
N VAL A 113 10.61 3.99 6.85
CA VAL A 113 9.49 3.27 7.49
C VAL A 113 9.89 2.64 8.82
N PHE A 114 11.19 2.42 9.07
CA PHE A 114 11.69 1.91 10.35
C PHE A 114 11.80 3.06 11.34
N THR A 115 10.80 3.20 12.20
CA THR A 115 10.68 4.32 13.13
C THR A 115 11.22 4.04 14.52
N HIS A 116 11.40 2.76 14.86
CA HIS A 116 11.92 2.33 16.17
C HIS A 116 12.83 1.12 16.02
N SER A 117 13.83 1.02 16.88
CA SER A 117 14.75 -0.11 16.95
C SER A 117 14.57 -0.85 18.29
N TYR A 118 14.71 -2.17 18.24
CA TYR A 118 14.55 -3.08 19.38
C TYR A 118 15.69 -4.11 19.37
N SER A 119 16.04 -4.62 20.51
CA SER A 119 16.90 -5.81 20.60
C SER A 119 16.13 -7.07 20.24
N LEU A 120 16.84 -8.19 20.10
CA LEU A 120 16.20 -9.49 19.85
C LEU A 120 15.30 -9.92 21.02
N GLU A 121 15.69 -9.60 22.24
CA GLU A 121 14.93 -9.91 23.47
C GLU A 121 13.62 -9.12 23.56
N GLU A 122 13.53 -7.98 22.86
CA GLU A 122 12.35 -7.10 22.83
C GLU A 122 11.41 -7.40 21.65
N ILE A 123 11.58 -8.51 20.95
CA ILE A 123 10.83 -8.82 19.73
C ILE A 123 9.31 -8.84 19.97
N ASP A 124 8.85 -9.34 21.10
CA ASP A 124 7.44 -9.37 21.46
C ASP A 124 6.88 -7.94 21.62
N GLN A 125 7.68 -7.04 22.21
CA GLN A 125 7.29 -5.63 22.34
C GLN A 125 7.26 -4.94 20.98
N ALA A 126 8.21 -5.26 20.09
CA ALA A 126 8.22 -4.72 18.73
C ALA A 126 6.96 -5.06 17.94
N TYR A 127 6.50 -6.33 18.02
CA TYR A 127 5.25 -6.76 17.40
C TYR A 127 4.03 -6.05 17.99
N LYS A 128 3.97 -5.93 19.32
CA LYS A 128 2.90 -5.24 20.02
C LYS A 128 2.82 -3.76 19.63
N ASP A 129 3.95 -3.08 19.55
CA ASP A 129 4.01 -1.67 19.17
C ASP A 129 3.64 -1.44 17.71
N MET A 130 3.91 -2.39 16.81
CA MET A 130 3.38 -2.35 15.44
C MET A 130 1.87 -2.57 15.39
N ASP A 131 1.31 -3.50 16.17
CA ASP A 131 -0.12 -3.78 16.25
C ASP A 131 -0.89 -2.60 16.83
N GLU A 132 -0.38 -2.02 17.91
CA GLU A 132 -0.91 -0.82 18.56
C GLU A 132 -0.65 0.49 17.77
N ARG A 133 0.03 0.40 16.62
CA ARG A 133 0.39 1.53 15.75
C ARG A 133 1.27 2.59 16.42
N LYS A 134 2.06 2.23 17.41
CA LYS A 134 3.06 3.10 18.05
C LYS A 134 4.32 3.24 17.19
N THR A 135 4.61 2.24 16.38
CA THR A 135 5.67 2.28 15.37
C THR A 135 5.10 1.99 13.98
N ILE A 136 5.70 2.55 12.94
CA ILE A 136 5.32 2.22 11.55
C ILE A 136 5.88 0.86 11.21
N LYS A 137 7.19 0.67 11.40
CA LYS A 137 7.90 -0.61 11.28
C LYS A 137 9.00 -0.69 12.33
N ALA A 138 9.12 -1.83 12.97
CA ALA A 138 10.18 -2.10 13.92
C ALA A 138 11.43 -2.63 13.21
N MET A 139 12.61 -2.18 13.64
CA MET A 139 13.91 -2.74 13.26
C MET A 139 14.42 -3.57 14.43
N ILE A 140 14.77 -4.83 14.21
CA ILE A 140 15.48 -5.64 15.20
C ILE A 140 16.97 -5.52 14.91
N VAL A 141 17.71 -5.08 15.93
CA VAL A 141 19.18 -4.96 15.89
C VAL A 141 19.77 -6.16 16.64
N ILE A 142 20.64 -6.89 15.97
CA ILE A 142 21.37 -8.04 16.52
C ILE A 142 22.82 -7.59 16.68
N GLU A 143 23.31 -7.58 17.92
CA GLU A 143 24.71 -7.27 18.27
C GLU A 143 25.56 -8.53 18.25
#